data_4040ff4c8976faf9cd41f4b22b05ba34
#
_entry.id   4040ff4c8976faf9cd41f4b22b05ba34
#
_cell.length_a   1.000
_cell.length_b   1.000
_cell.length_c   1.000
_cell.angle_alpha   90.00
_cell.angle_beta   90.00
_cell.angle_gamma   90.00
#
_symmetry.space_group_name_H-M   'P 1'
#
loop_
_entity.id
_entity.type
_entity.pdbx_description
1 polymer ?
#
loop_
_entity_poly.entity_id
_entity_poly.type
_entity_poly.pdbx_seq_one_letter_code
_entity_poly.pdbx_strand_id
1 'polypeptide(L)'
;NGETNNETFGYHNFYETFAIQQTRGYKVLLLAGNGVGGGTSINWTTSLRTPDNILSEWDALTGQNNYFNSSEFKNSIDYVCSQLNVSEDNNTIPQKEVKLAEGLKLNNVNYKIIPRNTSNDQCLENGFSTFGHSDESINSSYKTWFAEDKFDSRNIFSNTSIKNLTISNGTATHINVEKDGNLQKIAVKKVILAASSLNTPKILLNSGYKNKHLGQHLKLHPVSGVAGKFSEEQKPWAGTMQGIYSDDNLFMKDNYGYLLEGLPMHPSLFFPFFPNNQDNFGDFIKSYNQWSGGIVLTSDTSSGSIINKNPQHLWDYNLNNFDHSNLLHGIESLVRANYLAGAEEIMVAASPTMHWKKSSNENIDDFVNKIKAIKNEPFRMLLGSAHQMGTARINPNPEHGVVDLDGKVHGLENVYIVDASTFPRCSGVNPMISIQSMSHFLMSKI
;
A
#
# COMPACT_ATOMS: atom_id res chain seq x y z
N ASN A 1 -1.61 12.15 -22.92
CA ASN A 1 -1.79 10.70 -23.05
C ASN A 1 -0.57 9.96 -23.64
N GLY A 2 0.44 10.58 -24.24
CA GLY A 2 1.70 9.94 -24.69
C GLY A 2 2.83 9.95 -23.65
N GLU A 3 2.59 10.47 -22.46
CA GLU A 3 3.61 10.71 -21.43
C GLU A 3 3.56 9.68 -20.28
N THR A 4 2.53 8.83 -20.22
CA THR A 4 2.37 7.80 -19.17
C THR A 4 3.41 6.68 -19.25
N ASN A 5 4.09 6.50 -20.38
CA ASN A 5 5.21 5.59 -20.53
C ASN A 5 6.57 6.26 -20.26
N ASN A 6 6.57 7.28 -19.39
CA ASN A 6 7.76 8.02 -19.00
C ASN A 6 7.88 8.01 -17.47
N GLU A 7 8.92 7.38 -16.96
CA GLU A 7 9.18 7.23 -15.52
C GLU A 7 9.27 8.58 -14.82
N THR A 8 10.02 9.52 -15.40
CA THR A 8 10.21 10.86 -14.82
C THR A 8 8.88 11.60 -14.74
N PHE A 9 8.07 11.53 -15.80
CA PHE A 9 6.73 12.10 -15.80
C PHE A 9 5.86 11.45 -14.72
N GLY A 10 5.86 10.12 -14.62
CA GLY A 10 5.10 9.35 -13.63
C GLY A 10 5.47 9.74 -12.19
N TYR A 11 6.75 9.74 -11.85
CA TYR A 11 7.22 10.14 -10.53
C TYR A 11 6.87 11.59 -10.20
N HIS A 12 6.99 12.49 -11.16
CA HIS A 12 6.73 13.92 -10.94
C HIS A 12 5.24 14.23 -10.74
N ASN A 13 4.37 13.57 -11.51
CA ASN A 13 2.96 13.96 -11.59
C ASN A 13 2.02 13.07 -10.79
N PHE A 14 2.38 11.80 -10.55
CA PHE A 14 1.48 10.83 -9.94
C PHE A 14 1.86 10.42 -8.51
N TYR A 15 3.04 10.82 -8.02
CA TYR A 15 3.47 10.51 -6.67
C TYR A 15 3.65 11.75 -5.81
N GLU A 16 3.27 11.65 -4.53
CA GLU A 16 3.66 12.66 -3.55
C GLU A 16 5.19 12.70 -3.43
N THR A 17 5.74 13.90 -3.39
CA THR A 17 7.19 14.13 -3.22
C THR A 17 8.06 13.29 -4.16
N PHE A 18 7.61 13.08 -5.40
CA PHE A 18 8.35 12.32 -6.43
C PHE A 18 8.68 10.86 -6.02
N ALA A 19 7.83 10.22 -5.22
CA ALA A 19 8.03 8.88 -4.64
C ALA A 19 9.28 8.75 -3.72
N ILE A 20 9.83 9.86 -3.22
CA ILE A 20 10.97 9.85 -2.29
C ILE A 20 10.57 10.14 -0.83
N GLN A 21 9.27 10.04 -0.53
CA GLN A 21 8.78 10.19 0.83
C GLN A 21 9.20 8.99 1.70
N GLN A 22 9.53 9.26 2.96
CA GLN A 22 10.02 8.22 3.86
C GLN A 22 9.73 8.55 5.33
N THR A 23 9.79 7.54 6.17
CA THR A 23 9.73 7.75 7.62
C THR A 23 11.05 8.30 8.14
N ARG A 24 11.04 8.92 9.33
CA ARG A 24 12.23 9.47 9.98
C ARG A 24 13.35 8.44 10.04
N GLY A 25 14.55 8.86 9.62
CA GLY A 25 15.72 8.00 9.60
C GLY A 25 15.72 7.01 8.44
N TYR A 26 14.93 7.24 7.40
CA TYR A 26 14.91 6.44 6.16
C TYR A 26 14.53 4.96 6.36
N LYS A 27 13.74 4.67 7.39
CA LYS A 27 13.45 3.27 7.79
C LYS A 27 12.48 2.56 6.86
N VAL A 28 11.49 3.31 6.33
CA VAL A 28 10.51 2.78 5.37
C VAL A 28 10.30 3.83 4.27
N LEU A 29 10.48 3.43 3.02
CA LEU A 29 10.09 4.23 1.85
C LEU A 29 8.56 4.24 1.74
N LEU A 30 7.96 5.42 1.59
CA LEU A 30 6.51 5.57 1.47
C LEU A 30 6.15 5.98 0.04
N LEU A 31 5.32 5.16 -0.60
CA LEU A 31 4.73 5.47 -1.91
C LEU A 31 3.28 5.92 -1.69
N ALA A 32 2.96 7.12 -2.12
CA ALA A 32 1.61 7.68 -2.05
C ALA A 32 1.25 8.34 -3.39
N GLY A 33 0.04 8.06 -3.86
CA GLY A 33 -0.45 8.64 -5.10
C GLY A 33 -0.85 10.10 -4.93
N ASN A 34 -0.59 10.90 -5.97
CA ASN A 34 -0.97 12.29 -6.09
C ASN A 34 -1.85 12.50 -7.34
N GLY A 35 -2.71 13.50 -7.31
CA GLY A 35 -3.60 13.82 -8.43
C GLY A 35 -5.02 13.29 -8.29
N VAL A 36 -5.87 13.61 -9.28
CA VAL A 36 -7.29 13.16 -9.31
C VAL A 36 -7.34 11.65 -9.51
N GLY A 37 -8.05 10.94 -8.62
CA GLY A 37 -8.05 9.48 -8.54
C GLY A 37 -7.03 8.91 -7.53
N GLY A 38 -6.09 9.73 -7.05
CA GLY A 38 -5.10 9.35 -6.02
C GLY A 38 -4.33 8.09 -6.38
N GLY A 39 -4.06 7.23 -5.39
CA GLY A 39 -3.32 5.99 -5.55
C GLY A 39 -3.93 4.99 -6.54
N THR A 40 -5.25 5.09 -6.83
CA THR A 40 -5.89 4.17 -7.78
C THR A 40 -5.45 4.37 -9.23
N SER A 41 -4.81 5.49 -9.54
CA SER A 41 -4.28 5.79 -10.89
C SER A 41 -2.91 5.15 -11.15
N ILE A 42 -2.24 4.63 -10.12
CA ILE A 42 -0.87 4.10 -10.19
C ILE A 42 -0.68 2.78 -9.42
N ASN A 43 -1.73 2.26 -8.81
CA ASN A 43 -1.64 1.02 -8.05
C ASN A 43 -1.49 -0.20 -8.98
N TRP A 44 -1.20 -1.34 -8.39
CA TRP A 44 -0.96 -2.58 -9.13
C TRP A 44 -2.23 -3.41 -9.35
N THR A 45 -3.39 -2.81 -9.14
CA THR A 45 -4.71 -3.41 -9.37
C THR A 45 -5.07 -4.60 -8.47
N THR A 46 -4.25 -4.95 -7.50
CA THR A 46 -4.54 -6.00 -6.53
C THR A 46 -5.78 -5.64 -5.73
N SER A 47 -6.87 -6.40 -5.91
CA SER A 47 -8.22 -6.07 -5.43
C SER A 47 -8.73 -7.08 -4.41
N LEU A 48 -7.96 -7.29 -3.34
CA LEU A 48 -8.31 -8.21 -2.27
C LEU A 48 -9.37 -7.60 -1.33
N ARG A 49 -10.36 -8.42 -0.98
CA ARG A 49 -11.39 -8.06 0.00
C ARG A 49 -10.84 -8.13 1.42
N THR A 50 -11.28 -7.24 2.29
CA THR A 50 -10.95 -7.34 3.73
C THR A 50 -11.46 -8.66 4.29
N PRO A 51 -10.61 -9.51 4.87
CA PRO A 51 -11.05 -10.78 5.45
C PRO A 51 -12.01 -10.59 6.63
N ASP A 52 -12.97 -11.50 6.80
CA ASP A 52 -13.97 -11.46 7.88
C ASP A 52 -13.33 -11.44 9.28
N ASN A 53 -12.20 -12.14 9.47
CA ASN A 53 -11.45 -12.09 10.72
C ASN A 53 -10.95 -10.68 11.04
N ILE A 54 -10.49 -9.93 10.04
CA ILE A 54 -10.06 -8.54 10.20
C ILE A 54 -11.26 -7.63 10.52
N LEU A 55 -12.40 -7.83 9.84
CA LEU A 55 -13.62 -7.08 10.14
C LEU A 55 -14.10 -7.33 11.57
N SER A 56 -14.03 -8.58 12.04
CA SER A 56 -14.35 -8.94 13.43
C SER A 56 -13.39 -8.29 14.44
N GLU A 57 -12.12 -8.16 14.11
CA GLU A 57 -11.17 -7.44 14.95
C GLU A 57 -11.41 -5.93 14.95
N TRP A 58 -11.81 -5.34 13.82
CA TRP A 58 -12.23 -3.95 13.77
C TRP A 58 -13.43 -3.69 14.70
N ASP A 59 -14.39 -4.62 14.72
CA ASP A 59 -15.50 -4.59 15.65
C ASP A 59 -15.00 -4.63 17.12
N ALA A 60 -14.16 -5.58 17.45
CA ALA A 60 -13.61 -5.73 18.80
C ALA A 60 -12.82 -4.49 19.25
N LEU A 61 -11.96 -3.94 18.39
CA LEU A 61 -11.14 -2.74 18.68
C LEU A 61 -11.98 -1.46 18.89
N THR A 62 -13.16 -1.41 18.29
CA THR A 62 -14.09 -0.28 18.43
C THR A 62 -15.19 -0.51 19.46
N GLY A 63 -15.18 -1.69 20.13
CA GLY A 63 -16.20 -2.08 21.08
C GLY A 63 -17.56 -2.35 20.43
N GLN A 64 -17.56 -2.68 19.14
CA GLN A 64 -18.76 -2.99 18.40
C GLN A 64 -19.00 -4.51 18.31
N ASN A 65 -20.22 -4.86 18.01
CA ASN A 65 -20.60 -6.22 17.71
C ASN A 65 -21.28 -6.24 16.33
N ASN A 66 -20.57 -6.74 15.33
CA ASN A 66 -21.08 -6.84 13.96
C ASN A 66 -21.40 -5.49 13.27
N TYR A 67 -20.55 -4.47 13.45
CA TYR A 67 -20.64 -3.20 12.72
C TYR A 67 -19.88 -3.27 11.39
N PHE A 68 -18.60 -3.64 11.42
CA PHE A 68 -17.78 -3.83 10.22
C PHE A 68 -18.02 -5.21 9.58
N ASN A 69 -18.44 -6.20 10.35
CA ASN A 69 -18.81 -7.54 9.84
C ASN A 69 -20.29 -7.62 9.46
N SER A 70 -21.02 -6.51 9.48
CA SER A 70 -22.44 -6.42 9.12
C SER A 70 -22.68 -6.66 7.63
N SER A 71 -23.93 -7.01 7.30
CA SER A 71 -24.40 -7.08 5.90
C SER A 71 -24.26 -5.74 5.17
N GLU A 72 -24.47 -4.60 5.86
CA GLU A 72 -24.36 -3.27 5.27
C GLU A 72 -22.94 -2.95 4.84
N PHE A 73 -21.95 -3.26 5.69
CA PHE A 73 -20.54 -3.06 5.32
C PHE A 73 -20.12 -4.02 4.19
N LYS A 74 -20.55 -5.30 4.26
CA LYS A 74 -20.29 -6.29 3.19
C LYS A 74 -20.95 -5.91 1.87
N ASN A 75 -22.16 -5.35 1.89
CA ASN A 75 -22.80 -4.78 0.71
C ASN A 75 -22.00 -3.62 0.11
N SER A 76 -21.33 -2.81 0.96
CA SER A 76 -20.42 -1.77 0.46
C SER A 76 -19.18 -2.37 -0.22
N ILE A 77 -18.64 -3.47 0.30
CA ILE A 77 -17.55 -4.21 -0.38
C ILE A 77 -18.03 -4.74 -1.73
N ASP A 78 -19.19 -5.39 -1.78
CA ASP A 78 -19.77 -5.96 -2.99
C ASP A 78 -20.06 -4.88 -4.04
N TYR A 79 -20.63 -3.75 -3.61
CA TYR A 79 -20.89 -2.60 -4.47
C TYR A 79 -19.60 -2.06 -5.09
N VAL A 80 -18.58 -1.82 -4.28
CA VAL A 80 -17.28 -1.30 -4.76
C VAL A 80 -16.64 -2.30 -5.73
N CYS A 81 -16.59 -3.59 -5.39
CA CYS A 81 -16.05 -4.61 -6.29
C CYS A 81 -16.79 -4.66 -7.63
N SER A 82 -18.13 -4.56 -7.60
CA SER A 82 -18.97 -4.52 -8.81
C SER A 82 -18.67 -3.28 -9.66
N GLN A 83 -18.60 -2.09 -9.04
CA GLN A 83 -18.32 -0.84 -9.78
C GLN A 83 -16.93 -0.81 -10.41
N LEU A 84 -15.95 -1.43 -9.74
CA LEU A 84 -14.58 -1.56 -10.23
C LEU A 84 -14.39 -2.74 -11.18
N ASN A 85 -15.42 -3.53 -11.43
CA ASN A 85 -15.34 -4.78 -12.22
C ASN A 85 -14.21 -5.71 -11.73
N VAL A 86 -14.17 -5.95 -10.41
CA VAL A 86 -13.17 -6.83 -9.80
C VAL A 86 -13.44 -8.28 -10.20
N SER A 87 -12.47 -8.94 -10.84
CA SER A 87 -12.57 -10.34 -11.26
C SER A 87 -11.20 -11.02 -11.25
N GLU A 88 -11.19 -12.33 -11.04
CA GLU A 88 -10.04 -13.22 -11.26
C GLU A 88 -9.92 -13.61 -12.73
N ASP A 89 -11.03 -13.59 -13.49
CA ASP A 89 -11.09 -14.02 -14.89
C ASP A 89 -10.20 -13.19 -15.81
N ASN A 90 -9.91 -11.94 -15.43
CA ASN A 90 -9.05 -11.03 -16.16
C ASN A 90 -7.59 -11.11 -15.71
N ASN A 91 -7.17 -12.21 -15.08
CA ASN A 91 -5.81 -12.37 -14.61
C ASN A 91 -5.23 -13.71 -15.01
N THR A 92 -4.00 -13.68 -15.52
CA THR A 92 -3.17 -14.83 -15.80
C THR A 92 -1.88 -14.75 -15.02
N ILE A 93 -1.23 -15.88 -14.74
CA ILE A 93 0.09 -15.85 -14.10
C ILE A 93 1.07 -15.27 -15.12
N PRO A 94 1.64 -14.07 -14.90
CA PRO A 94 2.61 -13.50 -15.82
C PRO A 94 3.90 -14.32 -15.81
N GLN A 95 4.65 -14.30 -16.91
CA GLN A 95 5.85 -15.14 -17.04
C GLN A 95 6.83 -14.94 -15.88
N LYS A 96 7.00 -13.71 -15.41
CA LYS A 96 7.86 -13.39 -14.26
C LYS A 96 7.46 -14.05 -12.93
N GLU A 97 6.23 -14.58 -12.83
CA GLU A 97 5.74 -15.22 -11.62
C GLU A 97 5.55 -16.74 -11.76
N VAL A 98 5.78 -17.29 -12.94
CA VAL A 98 5.68 -18.75 -13.17
C VAL A 98 6.65 -19.50 -12.26
N LYS A 99 7.90 -19.05 -12.17
CA LYS A 99 8.90 -19.66 -11.27
C LYS A 99 8.56 -19.48 -9.80
N LEU A 100 7.99 -18.34 -9.42
CA LEU A 100 7.50 -18.13 -8.07
C LEU A 100 6.36 -19.11 -7.74
N ALA A 101 5.36 -19.25 -8.63
CA ALA A 101 4.25 -20.19 -8.47
C ALA A 101 4.72 -21.64 -8.34
N GLU A 102 5.66 -22.07 -9.20
CA GLU A 102 6.29 -23.37 -9.13
C GLU A 102 6.99 -23.60 -7.78
N GLY A 103 7.80 -22.63 -7.36
CA GLY A 103 8.56 -22.70 -6.12
C GLY A 103 7.69 -22.71 -4.87
N LEU A 104 6.63 -21.89 -4.81
CA LEU A 104 5.66 -21.90 -3.72
C LEU A 104 5.01 -23.27 -3.58
N LYS A 105 4.56 -23.87 -4.69
CA LYS A 105 3.97 -25.21 -4.69
C LYS A 105 4.95 -26.26 -4.20
N LEU A 106 6.21 -26.23 -4.65
CA LEU A 106 7.25 -27.14 -4.20
C LEU A 106 7.61 -26.95 -2.71
N ASN A 107 7.43 -25.75 -2.19
CA ASN A 107 7.60 -25.41 -0.77
C ASN A 107 6.35 -25.67 0.08
N ASN A 108 5.33 -26.35 -0.46
CA ASN A 108 4.03 -26.60 0.17
C ASN A 108 3.31 -25.32 0.64
N VAL A 109 3.44 -24.24 -0.12
CA VAL A 109 2.72 -22.99 0.08
C VAL A 109 1.68 -22.84 -1.03
N ASN A 110 0.41 -22.70 -0.66
CA ASN A 110 -0.65 -22.49 -1.63
C ASN A 110 -0.60 -21.06 -2.16
N TYR A 111 -0.95 -20.89 -3.43
CA TYR A 111 -1.16 -19.58 -4.02
C TYR A 111 -2.51 -19.51 -4.72
N LYS A 112 -2.99 -18.29 -4.88
CA LYS A 112 -4.26 -17.93 -5.54
C LYS A 112 -3.98 -16.91 -6.62
N ILE A 113 -4.88 -16.83 -7.60
CA ILE A 113 -4.88 -15.75 -8.58
C ILE A 113 -5.37 -14.48 -7.92
N ILE A 114 -4.72 -13.36 -8.18
CA ILE A 114 -5.13 -12.06 -7.64
C ILE A 114 -6.35 -11.55 -8.41
N PRO A 115 -7.50 -11.27 -7.74
CA PRO A 115 -8.60 -10.53 -8.37
C PRO A 115 -8.17 -9.09 -8.67
N ARG A 116 -8.59 -8.56 -9.84
CA ARG A 116 -8.12 -7.27 -10.37
C ARG A 116 -9.27 -6.39 -10.84
N ASN A 117 -9.10 -5.08 -10.68
CA ASN A 117 -10.04 -4.06 -11.15
C ASN A 117 -9.70 -3.59 -12.59
N THR A 118 -9.63 -4.51 -13.52
CA THR A 118 -9.31 -4.24 -14.94
C THR A 118 -10.46 -4.63 -15.84
N SER A 119 -10.60 -3.94 -16.97
CA SER A 119 -11.63 -4.23 -17.97
C SER A 119 -11.20 -5.25 -19.01
N ASN A 120 -9.90 -5.52 -19.15
CA ASN A 120 -9.33 -6.54 -20.04
C ASN A 120 -7.84 -6.77 -19.72
N ASP A 121 -7.24 -7.80 -20.35
CA ASP A 121 -5.83 -8.17 -20.16
C ASP A 121 -4.81 -7.29 -20.89
N GLN A 122 -5.22 -6.27 -21.64
CA GLN A 122 -4.32 -5.54 -22.54
C GLN A 122 -3.39 -4.54 -21.85
N CYS A 123 -3.61 -4.27 -20.57
CA CYS A 123 -2.85 -3.28 -19.79
C CYS A 123 -1.35 -3.56 -19.60
N LEU A 124 -0.76 -4.61 -20.16
CA LEU A 124 0.14 -5.31 -19.25
C LEU A 124 1.50 -5.66 -19.84
N GLU A 125 1.73 -5.37 -21.09
CA GLU A 125 2.95 -5.87 -21.72
C GLU A 125 4.19 -5.03 -21.46
N ASN A 126 4.04 -3.77 -21.02
CA ASN A 126 5.16 -2.83 -20.96
C ASN A 126 5.71 -2.51 -19.56
N GLY A 127 5.05 -2.98 -18.48
CA GLY A 127 5.51 -2.76 -17.09
C GLY A 127 5.38 -1.34 -16.56
N PHE A 128 4.72 -0.42 -17.27
CA PHE A 128 4.61 0.98 -16.89
C PHE A 128 3.37 1.32 -16.02
N SER A 129 2.60 0.33 -15.60
CA SER A 129 1.40 0.56 -14.77
C SER A 129 1.65 1.40 -13.52
N THR A 130 2.82 1.28 -12.92
CA THR A 130 3.26 2.11 -11.77
C THR A 130 3.35 3.59 -12.11
N PHE A 131 3.52 3.95 -13.37
CA PHE A 131 3.70 5.34 -13.84
C PHE A 131 2.44 5.90 -14.52
N GLY A 132 1.31 5.24 -14.30
CA GLY A 132 0.03 5.56 -14.91
C GLY A 132 -0.30 4.61 -16.06
N HIS A 133 -1.60 4.46 -16.33
CA HIS A 133 -2.10 3.56 -17.36
C HIS A 133 -2.39 4.34 -18.63
N SER A 134 -1.77 3.94 -19.74
CA SER A 134 -1.94 4.58 -21.04
C SER A 134 -3.15 4.07 -21.82
N ASP A 135 -3.72 2.93 -21.44
CA ASP A 135 -4.67 2.15 -22.23
C ASP A 135 -6.10 2.09 -21.65
N GLU A 136 -6.36 2.86 -20.59
CA GLU A 136 -7.68 2.90 -19.94
C GLU A 136 -8.21 1.54 -19.42
N SER A 137 -7.38 0.51 -19.34
CA SER A 137 -7.82 -0.82 -18.91
C SER A 137 -8.14 -0.90 -17.42
N ILE A 138 -7.57 -0.01 -16.61
CA ILE A 138 -7.83 0.03 -15.16
C ILE A 138 -9.09 0.82 -14.85
N ASN A 139 -9.95 0.23 -14.02
CA ASN A 139 -11.08 0.91 -13.42
C ASN A 139 -10.62 1.67 -12.17
N SER A 140 -9.86 2.77 -12.38
CA SER A 140 -9.43 3.67 -11.31
C SER A 140 -10.61 4.47 -10.75
N SER A 141 -10.42 5.11 -9.59
CA SER A 141 -11.44 6.03 -9.05
C SER A 141 -11.76 7.15 -10.03
N TYR A 142 -10.79 7.65 -10.79
CA TYR A 142 -11.04 8.65 -11.83
C TYR A 142 -12.00 8.13 -12.90
N LYS A 143 -11.75 6.96 -13.45
CA LYS A 143 -12.59 6.36 -14.49
C LYS A 143 -13.97 5.93 -13.98
N THR A 144 -14.04 5.43 -12.74
CA THR A 144 -15.25 4.81 -12.19
C THR A 144 -16.19 5.81 -11.54
N TRP A 145 -15.65 6.71 -10.70
CA TRP A 145 -16.46 7.62 -9.87
C TRP A 145 -16.57 9.03 -10.45
N PHE A 146 -15.57 9.47 -11.23
CA PHE A 146 -15.54 10.78 -11.87
C PHE A 146 -15.84 10.73 -13.38
N ALA A 147 -16.44 9.65 -13.88
CA ALA A 147 -16.88 9.55 -15.26
C ALA A 147 -17.84 10.69 -15.60
N GLU A 148 -17.74 11.23 -16.83
CA GLU A 148 -18.48 12.44 -17.25
C GLU A 148 -20.00 12.31 -17.12
N ASP A 149 -20.53 11.09 -17.25
CA ASP A 149 -21.96 10.79 -17.06
C ASP A 149 -22.40 10.77 -15.58
N LYS A 150 -21.46 10.68 -14.66
CA LYS A 150 -21.69 10.56 -13.20
C LYS A 150 -21.32 11.81 -12.42
N PHE A 151 -20.41 12.62 -12.93
CA PHE A 151 -19.83 13.74 -12.20
C PHE A 151 -19.53 14.94 -13.07
N ASP A 152 -19.94 16.13 -12.62
CA ASP A 152 -19.60 17.40 -13.28
C ASP A 152 -18.14 17.79 -12.96
N SER A 153 -17.27 17.67 -13.95
CA SER A 153 -15.83 17.98 -13.82
C SER A 153 -15.55 19.44 -13.38
N ARG A 154 -16.51 20.36 -13.55
CA ARG A 154 -16.39 21.74 -13.04
C ARG A 154 -16.34 21.83 -11.52
N ASN A 155 -16.70 20.76 -10.82
CA ASN A 155 -16.61 20.65 -9.36
C ASN A 155 -15.27 20.08 -8.89
N ILE A 156 -14.34 19.77 -9.80
CA ILE A 156 -12.98 19.33 -9.47
C ILE A 156 -12.04 20.53 -9.58
N PHE A 157 -11.44 20.92 -8.47
CA PHE A 157 -10.44 21.97 -8.40
C PHE A 157 -9.04 21.35 -8.34
N SER A 158 -8.48 21.06 -9.50
CA SER A 158 -7.10 20.57 -9.60
C SER A 158 -6.08 21.65 -9.17
N ASN A 159 -4.83 21.24 -8.87
CA ASN A 159 -3.77 22.13 -8.39
C ASN A 159 -4.19 22.96 -7.16
N THR A 160 -5.08 22.40 -6.33
CA THR A 160 -5.63 23.07 -5.16
C THR A 160 -5.37 22.24 -3.90
N SER A 161 -4.53 22.74 -3.01
CA SER A 161 -4.12 22.08 -1.79
C SER A 161 -4.80 22.69 -0.56
N ILE A 162 -5.50 21.88 0.24
CA ILE A 162 -6.05 22.32 1.51
C ILE A 162 -4.92 22.42 2.55
N LYS A 163 -4.74 23.59 3.14
CA LYS A 163 -3.72 23.84 4.18
C LYS A 163 -4.25 23.59 5.57
N ASN A 164 -5.43 24.12 5.87
CA ASN A 164 -6.11 23.95 7.14
C ASN A 164 -7.60 24.38 7.06
N LEU A 165 -8.33 24.16 8.14
CA LEU A 165 -9.70 24.61 8.34
C LEU A 165 -9.73 25.83 9.29
N THR A 166 -10.64 26.77 9.08
CA THR A 166 -11.00 27.78 10.07
C THR A 166 -12.13 27.22 10.92
N ILE A 167 -11.86 26.91 12.19
CA ILE A 167 -12.82 26.34 13.13
C ILE A 167 -13.23 27.40 14.14
N SER A 168 -14.54 27.55 14.37
CA SER A 168 -15.11 28.44 15.38
C SER A 168 -16.22 27.71 16.12
N ASN A 169 -16.15 27.67 17.46
CA ASN A 169 -17.13 27.00 18.33
C ASN A 169 -17.48 25.56 17.87
N GLY A 170 -16.46 24.76 17.55
CA GLY A 170 -16.65 23.38 17.10
C GLY A 170 -17.12 23.21 15.65
N THR A 171 -17.27 24.30 14.88
CA THR A 171 -17.75 24.26 13.50
C THR A 171 -16.68 24.76 12.53
N ALA A 172 -16.37 24.01 11.50
CA ALA A 172 -15.55 24.48 10.39
C ALA A 172 -16.36 25.44 9.52
N THR A 173 -15.93 26.69 9.48
CA THR A 173 -16.61 27.76 8.73
C THR A 173 -16.02 27.98 7.34
N HIS A 174 -14.72 27.72 7.19
CA HIS A 174 -14.00 27.88 5.93
C HIS A 174 -12.91 26.81 5.79
N ILE A 175 -12.56 26.51 4.54
CA ILE A 175 -11.29 25.87 4.18
C ILE A 175 -10.31 26.93 3.67
N ASN A 176 -9.04 26.80 4.06
CA ASN A 176 -7.95 27.63 3.54
C ASN A 176 -7.16 26.78 2.55
N VAL A 177 -7.16 27.20 1.30
CA VAL A 177 -6.55 26.48 0.19
C VAL A 177 -5.43 27.29 -0.44
N GLU A 178 -4.47 26.60 -1.01
CA GLU A 178 -3.48 27.17 -1.93
C GLU A 178 -3.78 26.65 -3.33
N LYS A 179 -4.01 27.55 -4.26
CA LYS A 179 -4.21 27.26 -5.66
C LYS A 179 -3.25 28.10 -6.49
N ASP A 180 -2.42 27.44 -7.30
CA ASP A 180 -1.41 28.09 -8.15
C ASP A 180 -0.53 29.10 -7.36
N GLY A 181 -0.12 28.72 -6.12
CA GLY A 181 0.68 29.55 -5.21
C GLY A 181 -0.10 30.64 -4.46
N ASN A 182 -1.40 30.82 -4.71
CA ASN A 182 -2.23 31.84 -4.08
C ASN A 182 -3.08 31.24 -2.97
N LEU A 183 -3.06 31.86 -1.79
CA LEU A 183 -3.91 31.47 -0.67
C LEU A 183 -5.33 32.02 -0.86
N GLN A 184 -6.32 31.17 -0.69
CA GLN A 184 -7.74 31.49 -0.79
C GLN A 184 -8.49 30.92 0.41
N LYS A 185 -9.55 31.61 0.80
CA LYS A 185 -10.43 31.19 1.90
C LYS A 185 -11.84 30.97 1.34
N ILE A 186 -12.36 29.75 1.48
CA ILE A 186 -13.64 29.33 0.90
C ILE A 186 -14.59 28.95 2.04
N ALA A 187 -15.76 29.58 2.10
CA ALA A 187 -16.80 29.26 3.08
C ALA A 187 -17.39 27.87 2.79
N VAL A 188 -17.61 27.10 3.85
CA VAL A 188 -18.12 25.72 3.76
C VAL A 188 -19.27 25.47 4.73
N LYS A 189 -20.19 24.59 4.37
CA LYS A 189 -21.25 24.07 5.24
C LYS A 189 -20.84 22.75 5.90
N LYS A 190 -20.15 21.88 5.17
CA LYS A 190 -19.69 20.57 5.59
C LYS A 190 -18.32 20.32 4.97
N VAL A 191 -17.43 19.66 5.67
CA VAL A 191 -16.10 19.25 5.21
C VAL A 191 -15.99 17.75 5.30
N ILE A 192 -15.60 17.11 4.20
CA ILE A 192 -15.30 15.68 4.13
C ILE A 192 -13.82 15.54 3.77
N LEU A 193 -13.02 15.04 4.70
CA LEU A 193 -11.60 14.81 4.50
C LEU A 193 -11.37 13.40 3.94
N ALA A 194 -10.72 13.35 2.79
CA ALA A 194 -10.28 12.13 2.11
C ALA A 194 -8.86 12.31 1.55
N ALA A 195 -7.99 12.97 2.36
CA ALA A 195 -6.66 13.40 1.93
C ALA A 195 -5.56 12.36 2.22
N SER A 196 -5.92 11.14 2.51
CA SER A 196 -5.07 10.00 2.89
C SER A 196 -4.60 10.02 4.35
N SER A 197 -4.12 8.86 4.80
CA SER A 197 -3.57 8.71 6.16
C SER A 197 -2.34 9.59 6.42
N LEU A 198 -1.65 10.04 5.39
CA LEU A 198 -0.51 10.93 5.56
C LEU A 198 -0.92 12.40 5.67
N ASN A 199 -1.99 12.84 5.02
CA ASN A 199 -2.33 14.26 4.89
C ASN A 199 -3.56 14.69 5.71
N THR A 200 -4.57 13.83 5.88
CA THR A 200 -5.74 14.12 6.70
C THR A 200 -5.37 14.60 8.11
N PRO A 201 -4.49 13.92 8.87
CA PRO A 201 -4.11 14.42 10.19
C PRO A 201 -3.32 15.73 10.15
N LYS A 202 -2.53 15.99 9.09
CA LYS A 202 -1.81 17.26 8.92
C LYS A 202 -2.78 18.44 8.80
N ILE A 203 -3.85 18.27 8.00
CA ILE A 203 -4.88 19.30 7.83
C ILE A 203 -5.52 19.65 9.17
N LEU A 204 -5.93 18.65 9.95
CA LEU A 204 -6.56 18.89 11.26
C LEU A 204 -5.58 19.48 12.29
N LEU A 205 -4.33 19.01 12.34
CA LEU A 205 -3.29 19.58 13.21
C LEU A 205 -3.02 21.04 12.85
N ASN A 206 -2.90 21.36 11.57
CA ASN A 206 -2.72 22.73 11.08
C ASN A 206 -3.93 23.62 11.33
N SER A 207 -5.12 23.02 11.56
CA SER A 207 -6.35 23.72 11.94
C SER A 207 -6.46 24.00 13.45
N GLY A 208 -5.45 23.58 14.23
CA GLY A 208 -5.44 23.71 15.69
C GLY A 208 -6.31 22.66 16.41
N TYR A 209 -6.85 21.67 15.71
CA TYR A 209 -7.62 20.59 16.32
C TYR A 209 -6.72 19.69 17.16
N LYS A 210 -7.18 19.36 18.37
CA LYS A 210 -6.40 18.59 19.37
C LYS A 210 -7.15 17.31 19.71
N ASN A 211 -6.50 16.18 19.43
CA ASN A 211 -6.92 14.86 19.87
C ASN A 211 -5.67 14.00 20.02
N LYS A 212 -5.56 13.24 21.11
CA LYS A 212 -4.35 12.44 21.41
C LYS A 212 -4.08 11.30 20.45
N HIS A 213 -5.09 10.90 19.66
CA HIS A 213 -5.00 9.83 18.65
C HIS A 213 -4.73 10.37 17.24
N LEU A 214 -4.90 11.69 17.03
CA LEU A 214 -4.68 12.28 15.71
C LEU A 214 -3.19 12.20 15.33
N GLY A 215 -2.92 11.64 14.16
CA GLY A 215 -1.56 11.40 13.67
C GLY A 215 -0.82 10.30 14.43
N GLN A 216 -1.52 9.49 15.21
CA GLN A 216 -0.99 8.29 15.85
C GLN A 216 -1.48 7.04 15.13
N HIS A 217 -0.96 5.87 15.49
CA HIS A 217 -1.42 4.57 15.00
C HIS A 217 -1.21 4.32 13.50
N LEU A 218 -0.23 5.00 12.87
CA LEU A 218 0.13 4.74 11.48
C LEU A 218 0.48 3.26 11.29
N LYS A 219 -0.24 2.60 10.39
CA LYS A 219 0.01 1.25 9.88
C LYS A 219 0.51 1.35 8.46
N LEU A 220 1.41 0.45 8.06
CA LEU A 220 2.13 0.56 6.80
C LEU A 220 2.06 -0.68 5.92
N HIS A 221 1.79 -1.88 6.47
CA HIS A 221 2.13 -3.13 5.78
C HIS A 221 3.58 -3.08 5.24
N PRO A 222 4.60 -3.12 6.10
CA PRO A 222 5.98 -3.09 5.65
C PRO A 222 6.27 -4.23 4.67
N VAL A 223 6.88 -3.87 3.54
CA VAL A 223 7.18 -4.80 2.45
C VAL A 223 8.68 -4.90 2.27
N SER A 224 9.18 -6.12 2.09
CA SER A 224 10.52 -6.41 1.57
C SER A 224 10.45 -7.56 0.58
N GLY A 225 11.54 -7.86 -0.14
CA GLY A 225 11.46 -8.81 -1.23
C GLY A 225 12.68 -9.71 -1.40
N VAL A 226 12.46 -10.72 -2.22
CA VAL A 226 13.47 -11.69 -2.68
C VAL A 226 13.39 -11.78 -4.18
N ALA A 227 14.53 -11.81 -4.86
CA ALA A 227 14.63 -12.08 -6.29
C ALA A 227 15.51 -13.31 -6.55
N GLY A 228 15.06 -14.17 -7.46
CA GLY A 228 15.79 -15.34 -7.97
C GLY A 228 16.18 -15.17 -9.43
N LYS A 229 17.40 -15.54 -9.79
CA LYS A 229 17.87 -15.61 -11.17
C LYS A 229 17.75 -17.02 -11.69
N PHE A 230 17.24 -17.14 -12.89
CA PHE A 230 17.04 -18.42 -13.57
C PHE A 230 17.84 -18.48 -14.90
N SER A 231 18.03 -19.67 -15.43
CA SER A 231 18.69 -19.86 -16.73
C SER A 231 17.82 -19.33 -17.89
N GLU A 232 16.49 -19.37 -17.71
CA GLU A 232 15.51 -18.92 -18.71
C GLU A 232 15.16 -17.44 -18.52
N GLU A 233 14.74 -16.79 -19.60
CA GLU A 233 14.21 -15.44 -19.58
C GLU A 233 12.89 -15.36 -18.79
N GLN A 234 12.80 -14.43 -17.85
CA GLN A 234 11.62 -14.21 -16.98
C GLN A 234 10.83 -12.96 -17.37
N LYS A 235 11.45 -11.98 -18.06
CA LYS A 235 10.87 -10.68 -18.40
C LYS A 235 10.29 -9.96 -17.17
N PRO A 236 11.10 -9.65 -16.16
CA PRO A 236 10.64 -9.22 -14.83
C PRO A 236 9.80 -7.94 -14.81
N TRP A 237 9.89 -7.11 -15.83
CA TRP A 237 9.09 -5.88 -15.97
C TRP A 237 7.76 -6.11 -16.70
N ALA A 238 7.62 -7.21 -17.46
CA ALA A 238 6.49 -7.40 -18.36
C ALA A 238 5.29 -8.10 -17.70
N GLY A 239 4.14 -7.95 -18.32
CA GLY A 239 2.91 -8.60 -17.92
C GLY A 239 2.22 -7.89 -16.75
N THR A 240 1.18 -8.53 -16.23
CA THR A 240 0.44 -8.08 -15.04
C THR A 240 1.38 -7.71 -13.91
N MET A 241 1.12 -6.61 -13.22
CA MET A 241 1.97 -6.15 -12.11
C MET A 241 2.11 -7.21 -11.03
N GLN A 242 0.99 -7.81 -10.62
CA GLN A 242 0.93 -8.95 -9.70
C GLN A 242 -0.13 -9.93 -10.18
N GLY A 243 0.24 -11.19 -10.34
CA GLY A 243 -0.65 -12.25 -10.82
C GLY A 243 -1.11 -13.20 -9.72
N ILE A 244 -0.22 -13.49 -8.76
CA ILE A 244 -0.46 -14.45 -7.69
C ILE A 244 -0.19 -13.89 -6.31
N TYR A 245 -0.88 -14.43 -5.31
CA TYR A 245 -0.62 -14.20 -3.89
C TYR A 245 -0.81 -15.47 -3.08
N SER A 246 -0.22 -15.53 -1.89
CA SER A 246 -0.50 -16.53 -0.86
C SER A 246 -0.91 -15.87 0.42
N ASP A 247 -2.00 -16.37 1.01
CA ASP A 247 -2.52 -15.97 2.31
C ASP A 247 -2.40 -17.07 3.38
N ASP A 248 -1.66 -18.13 3.09
CA ASP A 248 -1.45 -19.26 4.02
C ASP A 248 -0.92 -18.81 5.38
N ASN A 249 -0.15 -17.73 5.40
CA ASN A 249 0.46 -17.17 6.60
C ASN A 249 -0.12 -15.81 7.03
N LEU A 250 -1.30 -15.45 6.55
CA LEU A 250 -1.94 -14.17 6.91
C LEU A 250 -2.34 -14.13 8.39
N PHE A 251 -2.78 -15.26 8.92
CA PHE A 251 -3.26 -15.42 10.29
C PHE A 251 -2.40 -16.40 11.09
N MET A 252 -1.15 -16.06 11.32
CA MET A 252 -0.22 -16.91 12.09
C MET A 252 -0.51 -16.81 13.60
N LYS A 253 0.04 -15.81 14.26
CA LYS A 253 -0.10 -15.58 15.69
C LYS A 253 -0.91 -14.32 15.94
N ASP A 254 -1.90 -14.42 16.83
CA ASP A 254 -2.77 -13.30 17.21
C ASP A 254 -3.43 -12.60 16.00
N ASN A 255 -3.75 -13.39 14.95
CA ASN A 255 -4.29 -12.93 13.66
C ASN A 255 -3.38 -11.95 12.89
N TYR A 256 -2.08 -11.99 13.12
CA TYR A 256 -1.07 -11.24 12.37
C TYR A 256 -0.09 -12.20 11.72
N GLY A 257 0.32 -11.86 10.54
CA GLY A 257 1.26 -12.61 9.72
C GLY A 257 1.64 -11.83 8.48
N TYR A 258 1.60 -12.46 7.31
CA TYR A 258 1.98 -11.81 6.05
C TYR A 258 1.30 -12.45 4.84
N LEU A 259 1.27 -11.70 3.74
CA LEU A 259 1.03 -12.23 2.39
C LEU A 259 2.36 -12.40 1.66
N LEU A 260 2.39 -13.37 0.74
CA LEU A 260 3.39 -13.44 -0.32
C LEU A 260 2.73 -13.02 -1.62
N GLU A 261 3.40 -12.16 -2.39
CA GLU A 261 2.88 -11.65 -3.67
C GLU A 261 3.98 -11.62 -4.72
N GLY A 262 3.60 -11.69 -6.00
CA GLY A 262 4.54 -11.44 -7.10
C GLY A 262 5.14 -10.04 -7.02
N LEU A 263 6.39 -9.90 -7.46
CA LEU A 263 7.09 -8.62 -7.49
C LEU A 263 7.21 -8.11 -8.93
N PRO A 264 6.56 -6.99 -9.28
CA PRO A 264 6.84 -6.31 -10.54
C PRO A 264 8.21 -5.65 -10.44
N MET A 265 9.12 -6.05 -11.31
CA MET A 265 10.51 -5.61 -11.27
C MET A 265 10.79 -4.58 -12.37
N HIS A 266 10.03 -3.48 -12.40
CA HIS A 266 10.41 -2.35 -13.26
C HIS A 266 11.73 -1.73 -12.75
N PRO A 267 12.74 -1.50 -13.61
CA PRO A 267 14.07 -1.12 -13.17
C PRO A 267 14.13 0.05 -12.19
N SER A 268 13.40 1.14 -12.45
CA SER A 268 13.43 2.33 -11.60
C SER A 268 12.84 2.13 -10.20
N LEU A 269 11.91 1.19 -10.03
CA LEU A 269 11.37 0.81 -8.72
C LEU A 269 12.23 -0.22 -8.00
N PHE A 270 12.86 -1.11 -8.76
CA PHE A 270 13.52 -2.27 -8.22
C PHE A 270 14.98 -2.01 -7.83
N PHE A 271 15.71 -1.25 -8.63
CA PHE A 271 17.13 -0.98 -8.37
C PHE A 271 17.43 -0.32 -7.02
N PRO A 272 16.57 0.50 -6.41
CA PRO A 272 16.80 1.01 -5.07
C PRO A 272 16.88 -0.08 -3.98
N PHE A 273 16.29 -1.25 -4.23
CA PHE A 273 16.26 -2.37 -3.29
C PHE A 273 17.30 -3.44 -3.60
N PHE A 274 17.82 -3.51 -4.85
CA PHE A 274 18.73 -4.55 -5.34
C PHE A 274 19.63 -4.04 -6.46
N PRO A 275 20.88 -4.52 -6.53
CA PRO A 275 21.77 -4.81 -5.42
C PRO A 275 22.32 -3.50 -4.85
N ASN A 276 22.68 -3.48 -3.60
CA ASN A 276 23.28 -2.30 -2.97
C ASN A 276 24.81 -2.41 -2.76
N ASN A 277 25.48 -3.28 -3.50
CA ASN A 277 26.94 -3.32 -3.57
C ASN A 277 27.39 -3.22 -5.05
N GLN A 278 28.58 -2.61 -5.25
CA GLN A 278 29.09 -2.32 -6.59
C GLN A 278 29.54 -3.58 -7.35
N ASP A 279 30.00 -4.60 -6.62
CA ASP A 279 30.63 -5.80 -7.23
C ASP A 279 29.62 -6.63 -8.04
N ASN A 280 28.34 -6.58 -7.69
CA ASN A 280 27.29 -7.38 -8.32
C ASN A 280 26.38 -6.58 -9.26
N PHE A 281 26.44 -5.25 -9.28
CA PHE A 281 25.50 -4.41 -10.02
C PHE A 281 25.59 -4.59 -11.53
N GLY A 282 26.79 -4.63 -12.07
CA GLY A 282 27.02 -4.81 -13.51
C GLY A 282 26.52 -6.15 -14.03
N ASP A 283 26.75 -7.22 -13.30
CA ASP A 283 26.29 -8.57 -13.67
C ASP A 283 24.78 -8.72 -13.50
N PHE A 284 24.21 -8.09 -12.48
CA PHE A 284 22.78 -8.01 -12.27
C PHE A 284 22.09 -7.33 -13.47
N ILE A 285 22.57 -6.16 -13.92
CA ILE A 285 22.01 -5.45 -15.08
C ILE A 285 22.09 -6.31 -16.36
N LYS A 286 23.24 -6.95 -16.63
CA LYS A 286 23.42 -7.80 -17.83
C LYS A 286 22.47 -8.98 -17.86
N SER A 287 22.10 -9.52 -16.72
CA SER A 287 21.21 -10.68 -16.58
C SER A 287 19.79 -10.31 -16.15
N TYR A 288 19.42 -9.03 -16.20
CA TYR A 288 18.18 -8.53 -15.62
C TYR A 288 16.91 -9.23 -16.13
N ASN A 289 16.89 -9.63 -17.40
CA ASN A 289 15.79 -10.37 -18.01
C ASN A 289 15.59 -11.81 -17.47
N GLN A 290 16.55 -12.32 -16.68
CA GLN A 290 16.53 -13.67 -16.09
C GLN A 290 16.01 -13.69 -14.64
N TRP A 291 15.69 -12.53 -14.06
CA TRP A 291 15.27 -12.43 -12.66
C TRP A 291 13.75 -12.52 -12.53
N SER A 292 13.32 -13.15 -11.44
CA SER A 292 11.92 -13.22 -10.98
C SER A 292 11.91 -12.89 -9.49
N GLY A 293 10.82 -12.33 -8.98
CA GLY A 293 10.77 -11.91 -7.59
C GLY A 293 9.43 -12.10 -6.91
N GLY A 294 9.49 -12.11 -5.58
CA GLY A 294 8.33 -12.06 -4.71
C GLY A 294 8.56 -11.08 -3.56
N ILE A 295 7.47 -10.59 -3.00
CA ILE A 295 7.46 -9.72 -1.83
C ILE A 295 6.72 -10.36 -0.67
N VAL A 296 7.13 -9.96 0.53
CA VAL A 296 6.44 -10.23 1.79
C VAL A 296 5.75 -8.94 2.20
N LEU A 297 4.43 -8.97 2.31
CA LEU A 297 3.60 -7.89 2.81
C LEU A 297 3.18 -8.23 4.23
N THR A 298 3.77 -7.56 5.22
CA THR A 298 3.57 -7.88 6.64
C THR A 298 2.33 -7.18 7.19
N SER A 299 1.39 -7.92 7.78
CA SER A 299 0.28 -7.35 8.55
C SER A 299 0.83 -6.84 9.89
N ASP A 300 1.02 -5.51 10.02
CA ASP A 300 1.81 -4.94 11.09
C ASP A 300 1.04 -4.65 12.38
N THR A 301 1.60 -5.11 13.50
CA THR A 301 1.22 -4.66 14.87
C THR A 301 1.92 -3.36 15.23
N SER A 302 3.07 -3.09 14.64
CA SER A 302 3.84 -1.85 14.78
C SER A 302 2.98 -0.62 14.54
N SER A 303 3.32 0.48 15.15
CA SER A 303 2.52 1.71 15.08
C SER A 303 3.44 2.92 14.95
N GLY A 304 3.18 3.73 13.92
CA GLY A 304 3.89 4.99 13.72
C GLY A 304 3.11 6.19 14.22
N SER A 305 3.78 7.33 14.23
CA SER A 305 3.19 8.61 14.62
C SER A 305 3.76 9.78 13.84
N ILE A 306 2.97 10.85 13.77
CA ILE A 306 3.42 12.12 13.21
C ILE A 306 4.32 12.85 14.20
N ILE A 307 5.43 13.39 13.71
CA ILE A 307 6.33 14.23 14.50
C ILE A 307 5.95 15.68 14.28
N ASN A 308 5.29 16.27 15.26
CA ASN A 308 4.69 17.60 15.16
C ASN A 308 5.69 18.77 15.32
N LYS A 309 7.00 18.49 15.43
CA LYS A 309 8.04 19.49 15.67
C LYS A 309 8.71 20.05 14.42
N ASN A 310 8.33 19.56 13.25
CA ASN A 310 8.90 19.96 11.96
C ASN A 310 7.77 20.48 11.07
N PRO A 311 7.90 21.64 10.40
CA PRO A 311 6.90 22.13 9.45
C PRO A 311 6.61 21.14 8.30
N GLN A 312 7.51 20.17 8.07
CA GLN A 312 7.32 19.11 7.07
C GLN A 312 6.48 17.93 7.55
N HIS A 313 6.05 17.88 8.84
CA HIS A 313 5.28 16.78 9.40
C HIS A 313 5.82 15.39 9.02
N LEU A 314 6.98 15.06 9.55
CA LEU A 314 7.60 13.76 9.31
C LEU A 314 6.86 12.65 10.08
N TRP A 315 6.85 11.47 9.52
CA TRP A 315 6.34 10.26 10.15
C TRP A 315 7.47 9.49 10.82
N ASP A 316 7.29 9.09 12.07
CA ASP A 316 8.15 8.11 12.74
C ASP A 316 7.49 6.75 12.74
N TYR A 317 8.24 5.72 12.40
CA TYR A 317 7.76 4.35 12.39
C TYR A 317 8.93 3.40 12.69
N ASN A 318 8.69 2.43 13.57
CA ASN A 318 9.66 1.39 13.88
C ASN A 318 8.97 0.04 13.80
N LEU A 319 9.54 -0.85 13.02
CA LEU A 319 9.11 -2.24 13.01
C LEU A 319 9.46 -2.87 14.37
N ASN A 320 8.50 -3.49 15.02
CA ASN A 320 8.77 -4.22 16.27
C ASN A 320 9.33 -5.63 15.98
N ASN A 321 9.79 -6.33 17.00
CA ASN A 321 10.43 -7.65 16.83
C ASN A 321 9.43 -8.72 16.37
N PHE A 322 8.17 -8.61 16.71
CA PHE A 322 7.13 -9.54 16.28
C PHE A 322 6.90 -9.44 14.76
N ASP A 323 6.68 -8.24 14.26
CA ASP A 323 6.48 -8.00 12.82
C ASP A 323 7.75 -8.29 12.02
N HIS A 324 8.93 -7.98 12.59
CA HIS A 324 10.21 -8.33 11.98
C HIS A 324 10.38 -9.86 11.86
N SER A 325 9.97 -10.62 12.86
CA SER A 325 10.01 -12.08 12.81
C SER A 325 9.08 -12.63 11.72
N ASN A 326 7.86 -12.07 11.59
CA ASN A 326 6.93 -12.44 10.52
C ASN A 326 7.51 -12.10 9.13
N LEU A 327 8.12 -10.94 8.99
CA LEU A 327 8.80 -10.55 7.75
C LEU A 327 9.91 -11.54 7.38
N LEU A 328 10.80 -11.87 8.31
CA LEU A 328 11.89 -12.82 8.06
C LEU A 328 11.39 -14.23 7.73
N HIS A 329 10.29 -14.68 8.35
CA HIS A 329 9.66 -15.95 8.01
C HIS A 329 9.12 -15.96 6.57
N GLY A 330 8.50 -14.86 6.13
CA GLY A 330 8.07 -14.71 4.73
C GLY A 330 9.26 -14.66 3.76
N ILE A 331 10.33 -13.95 4.11
CA ILE A 331 11.58 -13.93 3.32
C ILE A 331 12.18 -15.33 3.19
N GLU A 332 12.25 -16.11 4.28
CA GLU A 332 12.66 -17.52 4.22
C GLU A 332 11.81 -18.32 3.24
N SER A 333 10.48 -18.16 3.32
CA SER A 333 9.56 -18.87 2.41
C SER A 333 9.83 -18.54 0.94
N LEU A 334 10.05 -17.26 0.60
CA LEU A 334 10.41 -16.84 -0.76
C LEU A 334 11.79 -17.34 -1.20
N VAL A 335 12.79 -17.35 -0.30
CA VAL A 335 14.12 -17.89 -0.61
C VAL A 335 14.04 -19.37 -0.94
N ARG A 336 13.31 -20.16 -0.11
CA ARG A 336 13.11 -21.59 -0.36
C ARG A 336 12.33 -21.85 -1.64
N ALA A 337 11.29 -21.04 -1.92
CA ALA A 337 10.53 -21.15 -3.16
C ALA A 337 11.43 -20.91 -4.39
N ASN A 338 12.23 -19.85 -4.41
CA ASN A 338 13.17 -19.59 -5.51
C ASN A 338 14.20 -20.72 -5.67
N TYR A 339 14.76 -21.22 -4.55
CA TYR A 339 15.70 -22.33 -4.59
C TYR A 339 15.10 -23.61 -5.16
N LEU A 340 13.90 -23.99 -4.71
CA LEU A 340 13.18 -25.18 -5.17
C LEU A 340 12.75 -25.06 -6.63
N ALA A 341 12.45 -23.86 -7.14
CA ALA A 341 12.17 -23.58 -8.54
C ALA A 341 13.44 -23.60 -9.42
N GLY A 342 14.63 -23.85 -8.85
CA GLY A 342 15.87 -23.99 -9.58
C GLY A 342 16.64 -22.69 -9.81
N ALA A 343 16.45 -21.67 -9.01
CA ALA A 343 17.23 -20.44 -9.10
C ALA A 343 18.74 -20.72 -9.00
N GLU A 344 19.52 -20.06 -9.86
CA GLU A 344 20.98 -20.09 -9.87
C GLU A 344 21.58 -19.09 -8.88
N GLU A 345 20.87 -17.98 -8.65
CA GLU A 345 21.22 -16.94 -7.70
C GLU A 345 19.97 -16.46 -6.97
N ILE A 346 20.10 -16.07 -5.71
CA ILE A 346 19.00 -15.52 -4.89
C ILE A 346 19.50 -14.28 -4.17
N MET A 347 18.80 -13.16 -4.34
CA MET A 347 19.07 -11.92 -3.62
C MET A 347 17.94 -11.58 -2.66
N VAL A 348 18.28 -11.09 -1.47
CA VAL A 348 17.34 -10.56 -0.47
C VAL A 348 17.54 -9.06 -0.35
N ALA A 349 16.44 -8.30 -0.29
CA ALA A 349 16.43 -6.85 -0.12
C ALA A 349 16.89 -6.44 1.29
N ALA A 350 18.17 -6.52 1.53
CA ALA A 350 18.86 -6.19 2.78
C ALA A 350 20.05 -5.27 2.52
N SER A 351 20.61 -4.69 3.55
CA SER A 351 21.81 -3.85 3.45
C SER A 351 22.89 -4.33 4.42
N PRO A 352 24.03 -4.84 3.90
CA PRO A 352 24.32 -5.08 2.48
C PRO A 352 23.37 -6.12 1.87
N THR A 353 23.22 -6.12 0.54
CA THR A 353 22.44 -7.15 -0.17
C THR A 353 22.94 -8.54 0.19
N MET A 354 22.04 -9.40 0.64
CA MET A 354 22.39 -10.80 0.87
C MET A 354 22.20 -11.55 -0.45
N HIS A 355 23.23 -12.25 -0.87
CA HIS A 355 23.30 -12.89 -2.18
C HIS A 355 23.79 -14.33 -2.05
N TRP A 356 22.93 -15.28 -2.36
CA TRP A 356 23.28 -16.69 -2.51
C TRP A 356 23.55 -17.00 -3.98
N LYS A 357 24.55 -17.81 -4.26
CA LYS A 357 24.88 -18.30 -5.60
C LYS A 357 25.08 -19.82 -5.55
N LYS A 358 24.43 -20.54 -6.45
CA LYS A 358 24.59 -21.99 -6.61
C LYS A 358 26.06 -22.37 -6.84
N SER A 359 26.81 -21.53 -7.55
CA SER A 359 28.23 -21.72 -7.82
C SER A 359 29.15 -21.59 -6.61
N SER A 360 28.67 -20.99 -5.51
CA SER A 360 29.47 -20.84 -4.28
C SER A 360 29.55 -22.11 -3.43
N ASN A 361 28.74 -23.14 -3.73
CA ASN A 361 28.55 -24.34 -2.93
C ASN A 361 28.03 -24.07 -1.49
N GLU A 362 27.54 -22.86 -1.22
CA GLU A 362 26.90 -22.56 0.06
C GLU A 362 25.58 -23.32 0.18
N ASN A 363 25.38 -24.01 1.31
CA ASN A 363 24.13 -24.69 1.58
C ASN A 363 23.00 -23.65 1.76
N ILE A 364 21.85 -23.90 1.16
CA ILE A 364 20.69 -22.99 1.26
C ILE A 364 20.20 -22.80 2.71
N ASP A 365 20.31 -23.83 3.56
CA ASP A 365 19.92 -23.71 4.97
C ASP A 365 20.87 -22.80 5.75
N ASP A 366 22.17 -22.80 5.41
CA ASP A 366 23.14 -21.86 6.00
C ASP A 366 22.83 -20.42 5.57
N PHE A 367 22.44 -20.21 4.31
CA PHE A 367 22.00 -18.91 3.83
C PHE A 367 20.71 -18.45 4.54
N VAL A 368 19.73 -19.33 4.70
CA VAL A 368 18.48 -19.06 5.44
C VAL A 368 18.79 -18.73 6.92
N ASN A 369 19.72 -19.44 7.56
CA ASN A 369 20.13 -19.14 8.94
C ASN A 369 20.76 -17.74 9.07
N LYS A 370 21.52 -17.29 8.07
CA LYS A 370 22.03 -15.91 8.02
C LYS A 370 20.89 -14.89 7.93
N ILE A 371 19.82 -15.18 7.14
CA ILE A 371 18.64 -14.32 7.02
C ILE A 371 17.91 -14.24 8.37
N LYS A 372 17.67 -15.37 9.04
CA LYS A 372 17.05 -15.42 10.37
C LYS A 372 17.82 -14.65 11.44
N ALA A 373 19.12 -14.50 11.26
CA ALA A 373 20.01 -13.75 12.16
C ALA A 373 20.03 -12.24 11.89
N ILE A 374 19.32 -11.74 10.86
CA ILE A 374 19.22 -10.30 10.58
C ILE A 374 18.55 -9.61 11.76
N LYS A 375 19.25 -8.64 12.34
CA LYS A 375 18.74 -7.87 13.46
C LYS A 375 17.68 -6.86 13.00
N ASN A 376 16.71 -6.62 13.87
CA ASN A 376 15.72 -5.55 13.70
C ASN A 376 16.35 -4.17 13.97
N GLU A 377 17.20 -3.74 13.06
CA GLU A 377 17.90 -2.45 13.08
C GLU A 377 17.58 -1.69 11.79
N PRO A 378 17.55 -0.35 11.81
CA PRO A 378 17.37 0.45 10.59
C PRO A 378 18.33 0.02 9.48
N PHE A 379 17.84 -0.03 8.25
CA PHE A 379 18.57 -0.39 7.02
C PHE A 379 19.06 -1.86 6.94
N ARG A 380 18.85 -2.70 7.94
CA ARG A 380 19.21 -4.13 7.80
C ARG A 380 18.30 -4.83 6.80
N MET A 381 16.99 -4.60 6.87
CA MET A 381 16.05 -4.92 5.79
C MET A 381 15.67 -3.62 5.09
N LEU A 382 15.64 -3.63 3.77
CA LEU A 382 15.13 -2.50 2.98
C LEU A 382 13.60 -2.62 2.92
N LEU A 383 12.93 -1.61 3.48
CA LEU A 383 11.48 -1.64 3.65
C LEU A 383 10.81 -0.56 2.81
N GLY A 384 9.71 -0.93 2.16
CA GLY A 384 8.79 -0.03 1.49
C GLY A 384 7.36 -0.19 1.99
N SER A 385 6.51 0.77 1.66
CA SER A 385 5.06 0.70 1.88
C SER A 385 4.33 1.61 0.90
N ALA A 386 3.20 1.11 0.38
CA ALA A 386 2.19 1.87 -0.34
C ALA A 386 0.82 1.87 0.39
N HIS A 387 0.78 1.39 1.64
CA HIS A 387 -0.43 1.06 2.39
C HIS A 387 -0.52 1.82 3.73
N GLN A 388 -0.67 3.14 3.68
CA GLN A 388 -0.72 3.98 4.88
C GLN A 388 -2.15 4.02 5.45
N MET A 389 -2.34 3.66 6.74
CA MET A 389 -3.65 3.51 7.40
C MET A 389 -3.62 3.99 8.85
N GLY A 390 -4.80 4.26 9.45
CA GLY A 390 -5.03 4.29 10.90
C GLY A 390 -4.73 5.59 11.64
N THR A 391 -4.31 6.66 10.97
CA THR A 391 -3.81 7.89 11.61
C THR A 391 -4.89 8.83 12.17
N ALA A 392 -6.16 8.53 11.93
CA ALA A 392 -7.32 9.20 12.52
C ALA A 392 -8.41 8.16 12.82
N ARG A 393 -8.00 7.08 13.50
CA ARG A 393 -8.80 5.86 13.65
C ARG A 393 -10.20 6.11 14.21
N ILE A 394 -11.14 5.32 13.71
CA ILE A 394 -12.53 5.30 14.14
C ILE A 394 -12.67 4.65 15.52
N ASN A 395 -13.44 5.27 16.41
CA ASN A 395 -13.90 4.71 17.67
C ASN A 395 -15.05 5.57 18.20
N PRO A 396 -16.17 4.99 18.67
CA PRO A 396 -17.29 5.77 19.22
C PRO A 396 -16.90 6.57 20.48
N ASN A 397 -15.87 6.12 21.20
CA ASN A 397 -15.34 6.84 22.36
C ASN A 397 -14.21 7.79 21.93
N PRO A 398 -14.33 9.12 22.14
CA PRO A 398 -13.28 10.11 21.82
C PRO A 398 -11.96 9.86 22.55
N GLU A 399 -11.98 9.13 23.67
CA GLU A 399 -10.77 8.73 24.39
C GLU A 399 -9.97 7.63 23.68
N HIS A 400 -10.52 7.04 22.62
CA HIS A 400 -9.91 5.93 21.88
C HIS A 400 -9.82 6.14 20.36
N GLY A 401 -10.41 7.22 19.82
CA GLY A 401 -10.41 7.52 18.41
C GLY A 401 -10.45 9.01 18.08
N VAL A 402 -10.41 9.32 16.79
CA VAL A 402 -10.50 10.68 16.23
C VAL A 402 -11.90 10.93 15.65
N VAL A 403 -12.52 9.92 15.10
CA VAL A 403 -13.86 9.98 14.53
C VAL A 403 -14.78 8.95 15.17
N ASP A 404 -16.08 9.26 15.20
CA ASP A 404 -17.11 8.32 15.60
C ASP A 404 -17.43 7.28 14.51
N LEU A 405 -18.44 6.45 14.75
CA LEU A 405 -18.82 5.38 13.81
C LEU A 405 -19.39 5.89 12.48
N ASP A 406 -19.82 7.13 12.41
CA ASP A 406 -20.30 7.77 11.17
C ASP A 406 -19.20 8.57 10.46
N GLY A 407 -17.93 8.47 10.94
CA GLY A 407 -16.79 9.19 10.39
C GLY A 407 -16.73 10.67 10.81
N LYS A 408 -17.62 11.14 11.69
CA LYS A 408 -17.64 12.52 12.19
C LYS A 408 -16.48 12.73 13.18
N VAL A 409 -15.74 13.81 13.02
CA VAL A 409 -14.62 14.15 13.89
C VAL A 409 -15.14 14.55 15.28
N HIS A 410 -14.68 13.89 16.32
CA HIS A 410 -15.11 14.17 17.69
C HIS A 410 -14.91 15.64 18.06
N GLY A 411 -15.96 16.26 18.60
CA GLY A 411 -15.95 17.69 18.98
C GLY A 411 -16.07 18.67 17.81
N LEU A 412 -16.28 18.20 16.58
CA LEU A 412 -16.58 19.04 15.43
C LEU A 412 -17.97 18.70 14.87
N GLU A 413 -18.73 19.74 14.53
CA GLU A 413 -20.14 19.58 14.13
C GLU A 413 -20.31 19.14 12.67
N ASN A 414 -19.39 19.53 11.79
CA ASN A 414 -19.56 19.44 10.35
C ASN A 414 -18.31 18.92 9.60
N VAL A 415 -17.39 18.26 10.30
CA VAL A 415 -16.17 17.69 9.71
C VAL A 415 -16.20 16.18 9.83
N TYR A 416 -15.95 15.51 8.72
CA TYR A 416 -15.96 14.04 8.58
C TYR A 416 -14.67 13.57 7.93
N ILE A 417 -14.25 12.33 8.22
CA ILE A 417 -13.12 11.66 7.58
C ILE A 417 -13.61 10.35 6.97
N VAL A 418 -13.30 10.13 5.69
CA VAL A 418 -13.76 8.95 4.94
C VAL A 418 -12.64 8.27 4.14
N ASP A 419 -11.42 8.26 4.66
CA ASP A 419 -10.27 7.66 4.02
C ASP A 419 -9.59 6.58 4.91
N ALA A 420 -8.48 6.02 4.45
CA ALA A 420 -7.73 4.98 5.14
C ALA A 420 -7.25 5.38 6.56
N SER A 421 -7.23 6.68 6.89
CA SER A 421 -6.83 7.13 8.23
C SER A 421 -7.79 6.67 9.31
N THR A 422 -9.04 6.32 8.96
CA THR A 422 -10.07 5.86 9.89
C THR A 422 -9.91 4.41 10.33
N PHE A 423 -9.07 3.61 9.68
CA PHE A 423 -8.97 2.18 9.98
C PHE A 423 -8.55 1.93 11.44
N PRO A 424 -9.26 1.01 12.16
CA PRO A 424 -8.91 0.65 13.55
C PRO A 424 -7.56 -0.07 13.66
N ARG A 425 -7.23 -0.89 12.66
CA ARG A 425 -5.94 -1.56 12.43
C ARG A 425 -5.69 -1.71 10.93
N CYS A 426 -4.53 -2.23 10.54
CA CYS A 426 -4.25 -2.54 9.14
C CYS A 426 -5.27 -3.54 8.57
N SER A 427 -5.52 -3.46 7.26
CA SER A 427 -6.49 -4.31 6.55
C SER A 427 -6.06 -5.78 6.39
N GLY A 428 -4.79 -6.10 6.71
CA GLY A 428 -4.21 -7.42 6.50
C GLY A 428 -3.95 -7.79 5.03
N VAL A 429 -4.61 -7.09 4.11
CA VAL A 429 -4.49 -7.26 2.65
C VAL A 429 -4.30 -5.89 1.99
N ASN A 430 -3.94 -5.86 0.70
CA ASN A 430 -3.85 -4.62 -0.10
C ASN A 430 -5.12 -3.78 0.07
N PRO A 431 -5.04 -2.52 0.54
CA PRO A 431 -6.17 -1.85 1.15
C PRO A 431 -7.11 -1.14 0.18
N MET A 432 -6.90 -1.15 -1.14
CA MET A 432 -7.71 -0.38 -2.10
C MET A 432 -9.21 -0.66 -1.96
N ILE A 433 -9.61 -1.93 -1.95
CA ILE A 433 -11.01 -2.31 -1.78
C ILE A 433 -11.50 -1.93 -0.38
N SER A 434 -10.71 -2.19 0.66
CA SER A 434 -11.03 -1.81 2.03
C SER A 434 -11.27 -0.30 2.18
N ILE A 435 -10.42 0.55 1.56
CA ILE A 435 -10.52 2.01 1.61
C ILE A 435 -11.80 2.49 0.93
N GLN A 436 -12.05 2.04 -0.30
CA GLN A 436 -13.23 2.47 -1.05
C GLN A 436 -14.53 1.98 -0.41
N SER A 437 -14.53 0.76 0.14
CA SER A 437 -15.69 0.21 0.86
C SER A 437 -15.97 0.97 2.16
N MET A 438 -14.94 1.29 2.94
CA MET A 438 -15.07 2.13 4.14
C MET A 438 -15.61 3.52 3.78
N SER A 439 -15.04 4.13 2.73
CA SER A 439 -15.51 5.45 2.24
C SER A 439 -16.96 5.41 1.80
N HIS A 440 -17.38 4.39 1.02
CA HIS A 440 -18.76 4.20 0.59
C HIS A 440 -19.70 4.01 1.78
N PHE A 441 -19.31 3.16 2.73
CA PHE A 441 -20.10 2.87 3.92
C PHE A 441 -20.29 4.11 4.81
N LEU A 442 -19.23 4.87 5.07
CA LEU A 442 -19.32 6.10 5.87
C LEU A 442 -20.11 7.19 5.14
N MET A 443 -19.89 7.36 3.82
CA MET A 443 -20.62 8.34 3.04
C MET A 443 -22.14 8.07 2.99
N SER A 444 -22.58 6.82 3.09
CA SER A 444 -24.00 6.48 3.16
C SER A 444 -24.69 6.98 4.44
N LYS A 445 -23.92 7.41 5.45
CA LYS A 445 -24.38 7.91 6.76
C LYS A 445 -24.32 9.44 6.91
N ILE A 446 -23.65 10.14 5.99
CA ILE A 446 -23.39 11.58 5.99
C ILE A 446 -24.39 12.31 5.10
#